data_48efe203fddf75b8818d6a6be10cd346
#
_entry.id   48efe203fddf75b8818d6a6be10cd346
#
_cell.length_a   1.000
_cell.length_b   1.000
_cell.length_c   1.000
_cell.angle_alpha   90.00
_cell.angle_beta   90.00
_cell.angle_gamma   90.00
#
_symmetry.space_group_name_H-M   'P 1'
#
loop_
_entity.id
_entity.type
_entity.pdbx_description
1 polymer ?
#
loop_
_entity_poly.entity_id
_entity_poly.type
_entity_poly.pdbx_seq_one_letter_code
_entity_poly.pdbx_strand_id
1 'polypeptide(L)'
;MVSSEHSTPGEQPVDSSRRSLLKAAAALAVGTGAAMAGGAGALLSSQSAFAQSNSKTLRIGFQKYGNFVVLKARGTLEKRLAQQGVGVQWLEFPAGPQLLEGLNAGAVDVGTVGETPPIFAQAGGVDFVYIANEPPAPKGEALVVQQDSPIRTVADLRGKKVALNRGSNVHYLLVKALQRAGLTYTDIQPVYLTPADARAAFVQRSVDAWVIWDPYLAAIQRQANARVLTDGEGVVRNTQYYVSSRKFADAQPQVLHTLLDELNQVDQWGRNNISAVAAQLSPLVGLDAATLELALGRAAYGVQPITDATLAYQQQIADTFTDLKLIPKKLTVADARWNSVG
;
A
#
# COMPACT_ATOMS: atom_id res chain seq x y z
N MET A 1 19.81 -55.67 -37.67
CA MET A 1 20.53 -54.72 -38.53
C MET A 1 19.61 -53.63 -38.95
N VAL A 2 19.77 -52.45 -38.40
CA VAL A 2 19.64 -51.12 -38.99
C VAL A 2 19.89 -50.17 -37.83
N SER A 3 20.94 -49.36 -37.96
CA SER A 3 21.45 -48.39 -37.02
C SER A 3 20.51 -47.18 -36.91
N SER A 4 20.28 -46.64 -35.70
CA SER A 4 19.69 -45.36 -35.45
C SER A 4 20.78 -44.35 -35.07
N GLU A 5 20.99 -43.38 -35.96
CA GLU A 5 21.86 -42.24 -35.73
C GLU A 5 21.27 -41.23 -34.74
N HIS A 6 22.04 -40.83 -33.76
CA HIS A 6 21.78 -39.72 -32.83
C HIS A 6 22.12 -38.40 -33.52
N SER A 7 21.17 -37.52 -33.68
CA SER A 7 21.40 -36.15 -34.09
C SER A 7 21.35 -35.24 -32.86
N THR A 8 22.46 -34.61 -32.55
CA THR A 8 22.60 -33.51 -31.56
C THR A 8 22.08 -32.18 -32.14
N PRO A 9 21.37 -31.35 -31.39
CA PRO A 9 20.99 -29.99 -31.84
C PRO A 9 22.17 -29.03 -31.66
N GLY A 10 22.46 -28.28 -32.74
CA GLY A 10 23.56 -27.31 -32.81
C GLY A 10 23.32 -26.07 -31.97
N GLU A 11 24.42 -25.61 -31.40
CA GLU A 11 24.57 -24.29 -30.78
C GLU A 11 24.45 -23.19 -31.83
N GLN A 12 23.62 -22.17 -31.57
CA GLN A 12 23.60 -20.93 -32.33
C GLN A 12 24.63 -19.93 -31.77
N PRO A 13 25.32 -19.17 -32.62
CA PRO A 13 26.35 -18.22 -32.18
C PRO A 13 25.73 -16.94 -31.61
N VAL A 14 26.26 -16.53 -30.45
CA VAL A 14 25.92 -15.29 -29.75
C VAL A 14 26.44 -14.08 -30.54
N ASP A 15 25.53 -13.18 -30.87
CA ASP A 15 25.75 -11.94 -31.62
C ASP A 15 26.76 -11.00 -30.93
N SER A 16 27.85 -10.72 -31.67
CA SER A 16 29.00 -9.89 -31.24
C SER A 16 28.77 -8.39 -31.32
N SER A 17 27.55 -7.91 -31.59
CA SER A 17 27.22 -6.50 -31.85
C SER A 17 27.09 -5.61 -30.62
N ARG A 18 27.13 -6.13 -29.39
CA ARG A 18 26.97 -5.34 -28.16
C ARG A 18 28.24 -4.86 -27.48
N ARG A 19 29.43 -5.19 -28.03
CA ARG A 19 30.73 -4.79 -27.46
C ARG A 19 31.39 -3.57 -28.10
N SER A 20 30.81 -2.97 -29.14
CA SER A 20 31.44 -1.87 -29.91
C SER A 20 30.99 -0.47 -29.50
N LEU A 21 30.06 -0.27 -28.56
CA LEU A 21 29.52 1.05 -28.19
C LEU A 21 30.11 1.68 -26.93
N LEU A 22 31.14 1.09 -26.33
CA LEU A 22 31.74 1.59 -25.07
C LEU A 22 33.21 2.07 -25.20
N LYS A 23 33.72 2.31 -26.40
CA LYS A 23 35.11 2.75 -26.61
C LYS A 23 35.30 4.04 -27.42
N ALA A 24 34.35 4.95 -27.49
CA ALA A 24 34.46 6.21 -28.21
C ALA A 24 34.12 7.43 -27.33
N ALA A 25 34.83 7.63 -26.21
CA ALA A 25 34.78 8.88 -25.44
C ALA A 25 36.04 9.06 -24.58
N ALA A 26 37.22 9.04 -25.18
CA ALA A 26 38.45 9.48 -24.50
C ALA A 26 39.53 9.74 -25.55
N ALA A 27 39.55 10.92 -26.12
CA ALA A 27 40.72 11.59 -26.68
C ALA A 27 40.28 12.88 -27.41
N LEU A 28 40.59 14.02 -26.78
CA LEU A 28 40.99 15.27 -27.48
C LEU A 28 41.00 16.42 -26.46
N ALA A 29 42.14 16.66 -25.86
CA ALA A 29 42.54 17.98 -25.36
C ALA A 29 44.04 17.97 -25.01
N VAL A 30 44.90 18.14 -26.00
CA VAL A 30 46.25 18.72 -25.81
C VAL A 30 46.57 19.54 -27.05
N GLY A 31 46.82 20.84 -26.90
CA GLY A 31 47.28 21.75 -27.96
C GLY A 31 47.37 23.19 -27.47
N THR A 32 48.46 23.54 -26.77
CA THR A 32 49.42 24.68 -26.96
C THR A 32 48.82 25.98 -27.53
N GLY A 33 48.83 27.14 -26.84
CA GLY A 33 50.00 27.93 -26.54
C GLY A 33 49.88 29.36 -27.00
N ALA A 34 50.37 30.31 -26.21
CA ALA A 34 50.90 31.65 -26.51
C ALA A 34 49.96 32.87 -26.60
N ALA A 35 50.01 33.65 -25.53
CA ALA A 35 50.24 35.10 -25.43
C ALA A 35 49.60 36.10 -26.41
N MET A 36 48.87 37.08 -25.86
CA MET A 36 49.18 38.52 -25.91
C MET A 36 48.22 39.36 -25.03
N ALA A 37 48.77 40.37 -24.49
CA ALA A 37 48.26 41.30 -23.50
C ALA A 37 47.11 42.21 -24.01
N GLY A 38 46.34 42.72 -23.07
CA GLY A 38 45.70 44.03 -23.16
C GLY A 38 44.18 44.02 -23.11
N GLY A 39 43.61 44.56 -22.04
CA GLY A 39 42.22 44.95 -22.00
C GLY A 39 41.49 44.63 -20.73
N ALA A 40 41.54 45.57 -19.79
CA ALA A 40 40.69 45.54 -18.60
C ALA A 40 39.21 45.66 -19.04
N GLY A 41 38.48 44.58 -18.87
CA GLY A 41 37.03 44.50 -19.01
C GLY A 41 36.50 43.61 -17.92
N ALA A 42 35.98 44.20 -16.84
CA ALA A 42 35.32 43.49 -15.79
C ALA A 42 34.03 42.86 -16.31
N LEU A 43 34.11 41.61 -16.80
CA LEU A 43 32.96 40.76 -16.98
C LEU A 43 32.59 40.18 -15.62
N LEU A 44 31.66 40.86 -14.96
CA LEU A 44 30.90 40.29 -13.86
C LEU A 44 30.20 39.02 -14.38
N SER A 45 30.85 37.89 -14.24
CA SER A 45 30.25 36.58 -14.40
C SER A 45 29.18 36.47 -13.31
N SER A 46 27.95 36.79 -13.70
CA SER A 46 26.76 36.41 -12.95
C SER A 46 26.72 34.88 -12.95
N GLN A 47 27.47 34.25 -12.08
CA GLN A 47 27.20 32.91 -11.67
C GLN A 47 25.84 32.96 -10.95
N SER A 48 24.77 32.78 -11.71
CA SER A 48 23.51 32.36 -11.16
C SER A 48 23.80 31.06 -10.42
N ALA A 49 24.13 31.20 -9.13
CA ALA A 49 24.05 30.10 -8.21
C ALA A 49 22.60 29.62 -8.27
N PHE A 50 22.35 28.61 -9.11
CA PHE A 50 21.20 27.75 -8.88
C PHE A 50 21.42 27.20 -7.46
N ALA A 51 20.88 27.91 -6.49
CA ALA A 51 20.67 27.39 -5.17
C ALA A 51 19.89 26.09 -5.41
N GLN A 52 20.60 24.97 -5.34
CA GLN A 52 20.04 23.65 -5.23
C GLN A 52 19.25 23.71 -3.93
N SER A 53 17.97 24.10 -4.04
CA SER A 53 17.07 24.06 -2.92
C SER A 53 17.05 22.60 -2.50
N ASN A 54 17.67 22.28 -1.37
CA ASN A 54 17.46 21.02 -0.66
C ASN A 54 15.98 21.01 -0.23
N SER A 55 15.07 20.98 -1.20
CA SER A 55 13.65 20.87 -0.93
C SER A 55 13.45 19.48 -0.29
N LYS A 56 13.15 19.51 1.00
CA LYS A 56 12.74 18.31 1.70
C LYS A 56 11.53 17.76 0.95
N THR A 57 11.47 16.46 0.73
CA THR A 57 10.36 15.81 0.04
C THR A 57 9.70 14.83 0.98
N LEU A 58 8.39 14.96 1.17
CA LEU A 58 7.56 13.96 1.81
C LEU A 58 7.12 12.94 0.76
N ARG A 59 7.51 11.68 0.92
CA ARG A 59 7.12 10.58 0.03
C ARG A 59 6.00 9.79 0.67
N ILE A 60 4.82 9.78 0.04
CA ILE A 60 3.60 9.17 0.58
C ILE A 60 3.25 7.92 -0.22
N GLY A 61 3.19 6.79 0.47
CA GLY A 61 2.64 5.54 -0.05
C GLY A 61 1.11 5.53 0.06
N PHE A 62 0.42 5.23 -1.02
CA PHE A 62 -1.04 5.14 -1.02
C PHE A 62 -1.53 3.93 -1.80
N GLN A 63 -2.78 3.55 -1.57
CA GLN A 63 -3.51 2.51 -2.30
C GLN A 63 -4.65 3.18 -3.07
N LYS A 64 -5.28 2.46 -4.02
CA LYS A 64 -6.46 2.97 -4.76
C LYS A 64 -7.71 3.17 -3.90
N TYR A 65 -7.56 3.25 -2.59
CA TYR A 65 -8.61 3.41 -1.61
C TYR A 65 -8.11 4.23 -0.41
N GLY A 66 -9.08 4.75 0.37
CA GLY A 66 -8.81 5.50 1.58
C GLY A 66 -8.56 6.99 1.34
N ASN A 67 -8.32 7.70 2.42
CA ASN A 67 -8.32 9.16 2.40
C ASN A 67 -7.09 9.76 1.71
N PHE A 68 -5.98 9.01 1.60
CA PHE A 68 -4.82 9.50 0.85
C PHE A 68 -5.10 9.68 -0.66
N VAL A 69 -5.92 8.83 -1.29
CA VAL A 69 -6.25 9.01 -2.70
C VAL A 69 -7.11 10.26 -2.90
N VAL A 70 -7.99 10.57 -1.94
CA VAL A 70 -8.80 11.79 -1.95
C VAL A 70 -7.93 13.02 -1.72
N LEU A 71 -7.03 12.99 -0.74
CA LEU A 71 -6.08 14.08 -0.44
C LEU A 71 -5.21 14.40 -1.66
N LYS A 72 -4.63 13.36 -2.30
CA LYS A 72 -3.88 13.48 -3.55
C LYS A 72 -4.70 14.15 -4.66
N ALA A 73 -5.95 13.71 -4.87
CA ALA A 73 -6.81 14.24 -5.90
C ALA A 73 -7.15 15.72 -5.69
N ARG A 74 -7.18 16.19 -4.44
CA ARG A 74 -7.45 17.60 -4.10
C ARG A 74 -6.22 18.50 -4.20
N GLY A 75 -5.02 17.98 -4.06
CA GLY A 75 -3.77 18.74 -4.14
C GLY A 75 -3.63 19.83 -3.07
N THR A 76 -4.33 19.72 -1.95
CA THR A 76 -4.28 20.73 -0.88
C THR A 76 -3.04 20.59 -0.02
N LEU A 77 -2.57 19.37 0.21
CA LEU A 77 -1.35 19.07 0.97
C LEU A 77 -0.12 19.66 0.28
N GLU A 78 0.00 19.47 -1.03
CA GLU A 78 1.11 20.00 -1.82
C GLU A 78 1.22 21.52 -1.70
N LYS A 79 0.09 22.22 -1.77
CA LYS A 79 0.03 23.69 -1.64
C LYS A 79 0.46 24.14 -0.26
N ARG A 80 0.01 23.43 0.80
CA ARG A 80 0.33 23.79 2.17
C ARG A 80 1.79 23.49 2.51
N LEU A 81 2.31 22.35 2.10
CA LEU A 81 3.71 21.97 2.34
C LEU A 81 4.71 22.77 1.49
N ALA A 82 4.33 23.20 0.28
CA ALA A 82 5.16 24.08 -0.53
C ALA A 82 5.50 25.40 0.21
N GLN A 83 4.58 25.94 1.02
CA GLN A 83 4.83 27.13 1.86
C GLN A 83 5.88 26.86 2.97
N GLN A 84 6.12 25.60 3.30
CA GLN A 84 7.12 25.13 4.26
C GLN A 84 8.43 24.68 3.58
N GLY A 85 8.53 24.85 2.22
CA GLY A 85 9.67 24.38 1.44
C GLY A 85 9.74 22.85 1.31
N VAL A 86 8.61 22.16 1.47
CA VAL A 86 8.51 20.70 1.38
C VAL A 86 7.73 20.30 0.13
N GLY A 87 8.35 19.49 -0.75
CA GLY A 87 7.68 18.86 -1.87
C GLY A 87 6.90 17.60 -1.43
N VAL A 88 5.95 17.15 -2.25
CA VAL A 88 5.21 15.90 -2.01
C VAL A 88 5.36 14.98 -3.21
N GLN A 89 5.64 13.71 -2.95
CA GLN A 89 5.69 12.65 -3.95
C GLN A 89 4.76 11.52 -3.53
N TRP A 90 3.90 11.08 -4.46
CA TRP A 90 2.95 10.00 -4.23
C TRP A 90 3.38 8.73 -4.96
N LEU A 91 3.42 7.60 -4.23
CA LEU A 91 3.74 6.28 -4.76
C LEU A 91 2.57 5.33 -4.51
N GLU A 92 2.06 4.71 -5.58
CA GLU A 92 0.95 3.75 -5.50
C GLU A 92 1.46 2.35 -5.18
N PHE A 93 0.75 1.66 -4.27
CA PHE A 93 1.01 0.27 -3.89
C PHE A 93 -0.27 -0.56 -4.04
N PRO A 94 -0.14 -1.86 -4.39
CA PRO A 94 -1.31 -2.73 -4.58
C PRO A 94 -2.01 -3.09 -3.28
N ALA A 95 -1.28 -3.09 -2.15
CA ALA A 95 -1.79 -3.44 -0.83
C ALA A 95 -0.85 -2.97 0.29
N GLY A 96 -1.33 -3.04 1.54
CA GLY A 96 -0.59 -2.60 2.72
C GLY A 96 0.74 -3.30 2.98
N PRO A 97 0.86 -4.64 2.85
CA PRO A 97 2.15 -5.32 3.01
C PRO A 97 3.22 -4.77 2.09
N GLN A 98 2.95 -4.61 0.78
CA GLN A 98 3.90 -4.05 -0.19
C GLN A 98 4.24 -2.59 0.09
N LEU A 99 3.28 -1.81 0.62
CA LEU A 99 3.55 -0.45 1.04
C LEU A 99 4.57 -0.41 2.19
N LEU A 100 4.43 -1.29 3.18
CA LEU A 100 5.36 -1.38 4.31
C LEU A 100 6.73 -1.93 3.91
N GLU A 101 6.82 -2.78 2.88
CA GLU A 101 8.09 -3.13 2.25
C GLU A 101 8.74 -1.89 1.61
N GLY A 102 7.96 -1.05 0.92
CA GLY A 102 8.42 0.23 0.37
C GLY A 102 8.89 1.21 1.45
N LEU A 103 8.21 1.25 2.60
CA LEU A 103 8.61 2.06 3.75
C LEU A 103 9.92 1.55 4.35
N ASN A 104 10.07 0.23 4.52
CA ASN A 104 11.30 -0.39 5.00
C ASN A 104 12.50 -0.13 4.06
N ALA A 105 12.25 -0.15 2.76
CA ALA A 105 13.28 0.16 1.75
C ALA A 105 13.60 1.66 1.63
N GLY A 106 12.88 2.53 2.37
CA GLY A 106 13.03 3.97 2.30
C GLY A 106 12.48 4.59 1.01
N ALA A 107 11.61 3.89 0.26
CA ALA A 107 10.94 4.43 -0.91
C ALA A 107 9.85 5.43 -0.54
N VAL A 108 9.20 5.24 0.61
CA VAL A 108 8.20 6.14 1.18
C VAL A 108 8.52 6.46 2.63
N ASP A 109 8.04 7.60 3.10
CA ASP A 109 8.21 8.10 4.47
C ASP A 109 6.97 7.86 5.31
N VAL A 110 5.79 7.92 4.68
CA VAL A 110 4.47 7.79 5.31
C VAL A 110 3.59 6.93 4.42
N GLY A 111 2.64 6.20 5.03
CA GLY A 111 1.65 5.43 4.29
C GLY A 111 0.38 5.19 5.08
N THR A 112 -0.67 4.71 4.38
CA THR A 112 -1.90 4.21 5.01
C THR A 112 -2.05 2.72 4.77
N VAL A 113 -2.40 2.00 5.82
CA VAL A 113 -2.53 0.54 5.81
C VAL A 113 -3.67 0.10 6.73
N GLY A 114 -4.22 -1.09 6.49
CA GLY A 114 -5.17 -1.72 7.43
C GLY A 114 -4.49 -2.18 8.73
N GLU A 115 -5.27 -2.79 9.60
CA GLU A 115 -4.83 -3.18 10.95
C GLU A 115 -3.78 -4.30 10.98
N THR A 116 -3.72 -5.18 9.99
CA THR A 116 -2.82 -6.34 10.02
C THR A 116 -1.43 -6.10 9.43
N PRO A 117 -1.24 -5.36 8.32
CA PRO A 117 0.08 -5.17 7.72
C PRO A 117 1.15 -4.67 8.69
N PRO A 118 0.89 -3.73 9.63
CA PRO A 118 1.89 -3.29 10.60
C PRO A 118 2.39 -4.40 11.51
N ILE A 119 1.52 -5.38 11.86
CA ILE A 119 1.90 -6.52 12.70
C ILE A 119 2.95 -7.39 11.99
N PHE A 120 2.73 -7.71 10.72
CA PHE A 120 3.69 -8.47 9.92
C PHE A 120 4.99 -7.71 9.68
N ALA A 121 4.90 -6.40 9.44
CA ALA A 121 6.06 -5.53 9.26
C ALA A 121 6.91 -5.45 10.53
N GLN A 122 6.30 -5.22 11.69
CA GLN A 122 7.00 -5.19 12.98
C GLN A 122 7.63 -6.55 13.30
N ALA A 123 6.93 -7.66 13.00
CA ALA A 123 7.49 -9.01 13.14
C ALA A 123 8.71 -9.23 12.24
N GLY A 124 8.73 -8.63 11.06
CA GLY A 124 9.83 -8.60 10.11
C GLY A 124 10.95 -7.62 10.47
N GLY A 125 10.79 -6.82 11.53
CA GLY A 125 11.82 -5.87 12.00
C GLY A 125 11.78 -4.51 11.30
N VAL A 126 10.67 -4.16 10.62
CA VAL A 126 10.50 -2.83 10.01
C VAL A 126 10.37 -1.78 11.12
N ASP A 127 11.18 -0.72 11.05
CA ASP A 127 11.17 0.37 12.02
C ASP A 127 10.23 1.49 11.57
N PHE A 128 9.01 1.42 12.08
CA PHE A 128 7.94 2.40 11.83
C PHE A 128 7.24 2.82 13.12
N VAL A 129 6.42 3.86 13.02
CA VAL A 129 5.53 4.30 14.09
C VAL A 129 4.10 4.49 13.57
N TYR A 130 3.12 4.19 14.42
CA TYR A 130 1.72 4.58 14.21
C TYR A 130 1.57 6.06 14.53
N ILE A 131 1.14 6.88 13.56
CA ILE A 131 0.98 8.32 13.74
C ILE A 131 -0.48 8.73 13.95
N ALA A 132 -1.45 7.97 13.40
CA ALA A 132 -2.88 8.16 13.58
C ALA A 132 -3.66 6.93 13.11
N ASN A 133 -4.96 6.90 13.37
CA ASN A 133 -5.89 5.90 12.84
C ASN A 133 -7.23 6.52 12.45
N GLU A 134 -8.03 5.77 11.68
CA GLU A 134 -9.43 6.06 11.41
C GLU A 134 -10.34 5.28 12.38
N PRO A 135 -11.63 5.65 12.52
CA PRO A 135 -12.61 4.82 13.20
C PRO A 135 -12.75 3.44 12.52
N PRO A 136 -13.30 2.43 13.21
CA PRO A 136 -13.59 1.13 12.62
C PRO A 136 -14.53 1.19 11.41
N ALA A 137 -14.21 0.41 10.36
CA ALA A 137 -15.00 0.29 9.13
C ALA A 137 -15.25 -1.19 8.76
N PRO A 138 -15.89 -2.00 9.63
CA PRO A 138 -15.96 -3.45 9.47
C PRO A 138 -16.66 -3.90 8.19
N LYS A 139 -17.60 -3.12 7.66
CA LYS A 139 -18.31 -3.42 6.40
C LYS A 139 -17.46 -3.20 5.14
N GLY A 140 -16.32 -2.55 5.27
CA GLY A 140 -15.40 -2.27 4.17
C GLY A 140 -14.56 -3.47 3.71
N GLU A 141 -14.74 -4.64 4.33
CA GLU A 141 -14.09 -5.88 3.93
C GLU A 141 -15.03 -7.07 4.10
N ALA A 142 -14.89 -8.10 3.26
CA ALA A 142 -15.74 -9.28 3.31
C ALA A 142 -15.07 -10.51 2.72
N LEU A 143 -15.59 -11.67 3.11
CA LEU A 143 -15.43 -12.94 2.45
C LEU A 143 -16.57 -13.12 1.44
N VAL A 144 -16.23 -13.29 0.18
CA VAL A 144 -17.20 -13.41 -0.91
C VAL A 144 -17.07 -14.75 -1.64
N VAL A 145 -18.18 -15.20 -2.20
CA VAL A 145 -18.28 -16.39 -3.05
C VAL A 145 -19.03 -16.05 -4.33
N GLN A 146 -18.95 -16.89 -5.34
CA GLN A 146 -19.74 -16.76 -6.55
C GLN A 146 -21.24 -16.78 -6.21
N GLN A 147 -22.06 -16.08 -7.00
CA GLN A 147 -23.51 -16.01 -6.78
C GLN A 147 -24.18 -17.38 -6.70
N ASP A 148 -23.77 -18.30 -7.56
CA ASP A 148 -24.27 -19.66 -7.67
C ASP A 148 -23.50 -20.70 -6.83
N SER A 149 -22.52 -20.25 -6.02
CA SER A 149 -21.71 -21.12 -5.17
C SER A 149 -22.60 -21.91 -4.19
N PRO A 150 -22.35 -23.21 -3.98
CA PRO A 150 -23.04 -24.02 -2.97
C PRO A 150 -22.61 -23.64 -1.54
N ILE A 151 -21.50 -22.92 -1.35
CA ILE A 151 -21.01 -22.45 -0.06
C ILE A 151 -22.01 -21.43 0.49
N ARG A 152 -22.65 -21.71 1.62
CA ARG A 152 -23.67 -20.86 2.24
C ARG A 152 -23.23 -20.25 3.57
N THR A 153 -22.31 -20.92 4.26
CA THR A 153 -21.77 -20.52 5.55
C THR A 153 -20.24 -20.56 5.54
N VAL A 154 -19.60 -19.93 6.52
CA VAL A 154 -18.14 -20.01 6.68
C VAL A 154 -17.69 -21.45 6.98
N ALA A 155 -18.53 -22.26 7.61
CA ALA A 155 -18.21 -23.67 7.88
C ALA A 155 -18.05 -24.51 6.59
N ASP A 156 -18.74 -24.13 5.50
CA ASP A 156 -18.63 -24.81 4.21
C ASP A 156 -17.28 -24.58 3.49
N LEU A 157 -16.43 -23.71 4.05
CA LEU A 157 -15.07 -23.46 3.53
C LEU A 157 -14.08 -24.59 3.82
N ARG A 158 -14.46 -25.60 4.61
CA ARG A 158 -13.59 -26.75 4.90
C ARG A 158 -13.12 -27.41 3.60
N GLY A 159 -11.78 -27.49 3.43
CA GLY A 159 -11.13 -28.04 2.24
C GLY A 159 -11.17 -27.14 0.99
N LYS A 160 -11.74 -25.93 1.07
CA LYS A 160 -11.90 -25.00 -0.06
C LYS A 160 -10.69 -24.11 -0.27
N LYS A 161 -10.48 -23.69 -1.53
CA LYS A 161 -9.46 -22.72 -1.91
C LYS A 161 -9.98 -21.32 -1.64
N VAL A 162 -9.32 -20.61 -0.72
CA VAL A 162 -9.69 -19.24 -0.32
C VAL A 162 -8.58 -18.28 -0.70
N ALA A 163 -8.86 -17.39 -1.66
CA ALA A 163 -7.92 -16.35 -2.06
C ALA A 163 -7.89 -15.21 -1.05
N LEU A 164 -6.69 -14.70 -0.78
CA LEU A 164 -6.47 -13.52 0.07
C LEU A 164 -5.08 -12.93 -0.16
N ASN A 165 -4.88 -11.68 0.23
CA ASN A 165 -3.54 -11.10 0.31
C ASN A 165 -2.94 -11.38 1.70
N ARG A 166 -1.81 -12.11 1.73
CA ARG A 166 -1.15 -12.51 2.98
C ARG A 166 -0.70 -11.28 3.78
N GLY A 167 -1.00 -11.29 5.08
CA GLY A 167 -0.60 -10.20 5.99
C GLY A 167 -1.39 -8.91 5.82
N SER A 168 -2.45 -8.88 4.98
CA SER A 168 -3.39 -7.77 4.90
C SER A 168 -4.49 -7.88 5.97
N ASN A 169 -5.31 -6.82 6.13
CA ASN A 169 -6.45 -6.79 7.06
C ASN A 169 -7.40 -7.99 6.86
N VAL A 170 -7.71 -8.35 5.62
CA VAL A 170 -8.59 -9.51 5.32
C VAL A 170 -8.00 -10.86 5.72
N HIS A 171 -6.70 -10.94 5.97
CA HIS A 171 -6.11 -12.13 6.56
C HIS A 171 -6.62 -12.32 8.01
N TYR A 172 -6.72 -11.23 8.78
CA TYR A 172 -7.28 -11.27 10.13
C TYR A 172 -8.78 -11.55 10.12
N LEU A 173 -9.55 -10.91 9.20
CA LEU A 173 -10.96 -11.24 9.01
C LEU A 173 -11.17 -12.72 8.75
N LEU A 174 -10.40 -13.33 7.82
CA LEU A 174 -10.51 -14.75 7.52
C LEU A 174 -10.25 -15.61 8.74
N VAL A 175 -9.16 -15.36 9.47
CA VAL A 175 -8.81 -16.09 10.69
C VAL A 175 -9.95 -16.02 11.69
N LYS A 176 -10.47 -14.83 11.96
CA LYS A 176 -11.55 -14.64 12.95
C LYS A 176 -12.88 -15.24 12.51
N ALA A 177 -13.22 -15.16 11.22
CA ALA A 177 -14.41 -15.78 10.66
C ALA A 177 -14.36 -17.33 10.78
N LEU A 178 -13.22 -17.93 10.44
CA LEU A 178 -12.99 -19.38 10.58
C LEU A 178 -13.13 -19.80 12.05
N GLN A 179 -12.48 -19.14 12.99
CA GLN A 179 -12.57 -19.42 14.43
C GLN A 179 -14.01 -19.40 14.93
N ARG A 180 -14.81 -18.40 14.50
CA ARG A 180 -16.24 -18.31 14.87
C ARG A 180 -17.08 -19.44 14.31
N ALA A 181 -16.69 -19.99 13.17
CA ALA A 181 -17.35 -21.13 12.51
C ALA A 181 -16.85 -22.50 13.03
N GLY A 182 -15.98 -22.54 14.05
CA GLY A 182 -15.37 -23.76 14.58
C GLY A 182 -14.34 -24.39 13.62
N LEU A 183 -13.75 -23.58 12.73
CA LEU A 183 -12.69 -23.99 11.83
C LEU A 183 -11.35 -23.41 12.28
N THR A 184 -10.28 -24.13 11.91
CA THR A 184 -8.90 -23.65 12.02
C THR A 184 -8.40 -23.16 10.65
N TYR A 185 -7.30 -22.42 10.65
CA TYR A 185 -6.70 -21.95 9.41
C TYR A 185 -6.20 -23.09 8.49
N THR A 186 -5.89 -24.25 9.08
CA THR A 186 -5.46 -25.45 8.36
C THR A 186 -6.63 -26.25 7.76
N ASP A 187 -7.87 -25.91 8.10
CA ASP A 187 -9.06 -26.54 7.51
C ASP A 187 -9.38 -26.05 6.09
N ILE A 188 -8.72 -24.99 5.63
CA ILE A 188 -8.87 -24.43 4.29
C ILE A 188 -7.58 -24.56 3.48
N GLN A 189 -7.65 -24.24 2.19
CA GLN A 189 -6.48 -24.10 1.31
C GLN A 189 -6.28 -22.60 0.98
N PRO A 190 -5.45 -21.86 1.75
CA PRO A 190 -5.23 -20.45 1.49
C PRO A 190 -4.42 -20.26 0.20
N VAL A 191 -4.89 -19.37 -0.69
CA VAL A 191 -4.22 -19.00 -1.94
C VAL A 191 -3.80 -17.55 -1.84
N TYR A 192 -2.50 -17.29 -1.72
CA TYR A 192 -1.96 -15.95 -1.52
C TYR A 192 -1.75 -15.23 -2.85
N LEU A 193 -2.56 -14.21 -3.09
CA LEU A 193 -2.57 -13.45 -4.34
C LEU A 193 -2.65 -11.94 -4.06
N THR A 194 -2.18 -11.15 -5.02
CA THR A 194 -2.50 -9.70 -5.04
C THR A 194 -4.00 -9.50 -5.30
N PRO A 195 -4.59 -8.35 -4.97
CA PRO A 195 -6.01 -8.10 -5.25
C PRO A 195 -6.39 -8.31 -6.73
N ALA A 196 -5.53 -7.89 -7.67
CA ALA A 196 -5.79 -8.03 -9.10
C ALA A 196 -5.78 -9.50 -9.55
N ASP A 197 -4.77 -10.27 -9.11
CA ASP A 197 -4.65 -11.70 -9.43
C ASP A 197 -5.77 -12.51 -8.76
N ALA A 198 -6.12 -12.17 -7.50
CA ALA A 198 -7.22 -12.80 -6.78
C ALA A 198 -8.56 -12.56 -7.47
N ARG A 199 -8.79 -11.33 -7.99
CA ARG A 199 -9.98 -11.03 -8.79
C ARG A 199 -10.05 -11.91 -10.05
N ALA A 200 -8.94 -12.04 -10.77
CA ALA A 200 -8.87 -12.90 -11.96
C ALA A 200 -9.15 -14.37 -11.61
N ALA A 201 -8.49 -14.90 -10.57
CA ALA A 201 -8.69 -16.28 -10.10
C ALA A 201 -10.13 -16.53 -9.64
N PHE A 202 -10.75 -15.56 -8.96
CA PHE A 202 -12.14 -15.65 -8.50
C PHE A 202 -13.11 -15.66 -9.69
N VAL A 203 -12.98 -14.74 -10.65
CA VAL A 203 -13.84 -14.68 -11.84
C VAL A 203 -13.71 -15.95 -12.70
N GLN A 204 -12.49 -16.48 -12.81
CA GLN A 204 -12.21 -17.75 -13.54
C GLN A 204 -12.59 -19.02 -12.74
N ARG A 205 -13.12 -18.87 -11.53
CA ARG A 205 -13.49 -19.97 -10.62
C ARG A 205 -12.31 -20.90 -10.25
N SER A 206 -11.08 -20.39 -10.29
CA SER A 206 -9.87 -21.11 -9.87
C SER A 206 -9.74 -21.20 -8.34
N VAL A 207 -10.50 -20.37 -7.62
CA VAL A 207 -10.68 -20.38 -6.18
C VAL A 207 -12.16 -20.40 -5.83
N ASP A 208 -12.51 -20.97 -4.67
CA ASP A 208 -13.90 -21.14 -4.21
C ASP A 208 -14.44 -19.89 -3.54
N ALA A 209 -13.58 -19.13 -2.86
CA ALA A 209 -13.91 -17.92 -2.14
C ALA A 209 -12.76 -16.90 -2.21
N TRP A 210 -13.09 -15.64 -1.96
CA TRP A 210 -12.12 -14.56 -1.92
C TRP A 210 -12.40 -13.65 -0.72
N VAL A 211 -11.36 -13.27 0.02
CA VAL A 211 -11.47 -12.31 1.12
C VAL A 211 -10.81 -11.01 0.66
N ILE A 212 -11.59 -9.93 0.64
CA ILE A 212 -11.19 -8.68 -0.01
C ILE A 212 -11.83 -7.46 0.66
N TRP A 213 -11.24 -6.30 0.44
CA TRP A 213 -11.68 -4.99 0.92
C TRP A 213 -12.13 -4.08 -0.22
N ASP A 214 -12.81 -2.99 0.14
CA ASP A 214 -13.21 -1.95 -0.82
C ASP A 214 -12.00 -1.19 -1.41
N PRO A 215 -12.05 -0.76 -2.67
CA PRO A 215 -13.21 -0.79 -3.57
C PRO A 215 -13.35 -2.10 -4.35
N TYR A 216 -12.42 -3.05 -4.20
CA TYR A 216 -12.48 -4.35 -4.88
C TYR A 216 -13.73 -5.15 -4.47
N LEU A 217 -14.16 -5.05 -3.19
CA LEU A 217 -15.39 -5.67 -2.70
C LEU A 217 -16.61 -5.11 -3.44
N ALA A 218 -16.76 -3.80 -3.50
CA ALA A 218 -17.86 -3.17 -4.23
C ALA A 218 -17.81 -3.52 -5.73
N ALA A 219 -16.62 -3.52 -6.32
CA ALA A 219 -16.43 -3.85 -7.73
C ALA A 219 -16.85 -5.29 -8.03
N ILE A 220 -16.43 -6.29 -7.24
CA ILE A 220 -16.79 -7.69 -7.51
C ILE A 220 -18.27 -7.98 -7.25
N GLN A 221 -18.89 -7.29 -6.29
CA GLN A 221 -20.34 -7.37 -6.07
C GLN A 221 -21.13 -6.85 -7.27
N ARG A 222 -20.73 -5.71 -7.85
CA ARG A 222 -21.44 -5.07 -8.96
C ARG A 222 -21.13 -5.70 -10.33
N GLN A 223 -19.88 -6.09 -10.56
CA GLN A 223 -19.42 -6.56 -11.87
C GLN A 223 -19.57 -8.07 -12.08
N ALA A 224 -19.54 -8.87 -11.01
CA ALA A 224 -19.63 -10.33 -11.07
C ALA A 224 -20.71 -10.89 -10.14
N ASN A 225 -21.59 -10.06 -9.59
CA ASN A 225 -22.66 -10.47 -8.67
C ASN A 225 -22.16 -11.37 -7.52
N ALA A 226 -20.94 -11.12 -7.02
CA ALA A 226 -20.40 -11.88 -5.92
C ALA A 226 -21.28 -11.72 -4.67
N ARG A 227 -21.53 -12.84 -3.99
CA ARG A 227 -22.33 -12.87 -2.78
C ARG A 227 -21.42 -12.79 -1.55
N VAL A 228 -21.72 -11.87 -0.63
CA VAL A 228 -21.05 -11.79 0.67
C VAL A 228 -21.47 -13.00 1.51
N LEU A 229 -20.49 -13.74 2.00
CA LEU A 229 -20.69 -14.82 2.97
C LEU A 229 -20.67 -14.29 4.39
N THR A 230 -19.71 -13.43 4.69
CA THR A 230 -19.60 -12.64 5.93
C THR A 230 -18.74 -11.41 5.67
N ASP A 231 -19.01 -10.32 6.39
CA ASP A 231 -18.15 -9.14 6.46
C ASP A 231 -17.48 -9.04 7.83
N GLY A 232 -16.84 -7.91 8.13
CA GLY A 232 -16.17 -7.68 9.39
C GLY A 232 -17.11 -7.34 10.57
N GLU A 233 -18.40 -7.07 10.31
CA GLU A 233 -19.32 -6.62 11.36
C GLU A 233 -19.45 -7.66 12.49
N GLY A 234 -19.16 -7.21 13.72
CA GLY A 234 -19.11 -8.10 14.87
C GLY A 234 -17.96 -9.12 14.87
N VAL A 235 -17.09 -9.15 13.86
CA VAL A 235 -15.96 -10.09 13.74
C VAL A 235 -14.62 -9.39 13.98
N VAL A 236 -14.35 -8.29 13.24
CA VAL A 236 -13.14 -7.48 13.32
C VAL A 236 -13.49 -5.98 13.21
N ARG A 237 -12.55 -5.11 13.55
CA ARG A 237 -12.77 -3.67 13.46
C ARG A 237 -12.52 -3.11 12.05
N ASN A 238 -11.56 -3.68 11.33
CA ASN A 238 -11.07 -3.16 10.06
C ASN A 238 -10.69 -1.68 10.18
N THR A 239 -9.75 -1.40 11.09
CA THR A 239 -9.25 -0.05 11.34
C THR A 239 -8.12 0.27 10.37
N GLN A 240 -8.17 1.46 9.75
CA GLN A 240 -7.06 1.99 8.96
C GLN A 240 -6.09 2.76 9.85
N TYR A 241 -4.81 2.61 9.58
CA TYR A 241 -3.72 3.28 10.29
C TYR A 241 -2.90 4.13 9.33
N TYR A 242 -2.46 5.27 9.82
CA TYR A 242 -1.41 6.06 9.20
C TYR A 242 -0.11 5.76 9.92
N VAL A 243 0.91 5.42 9.15
CA VAL A 243 2.21 5.00 9.66
C VAL A 243 3.31 5.82 9.00
N SER A 244 4.38 6.06 9.75
CA SER A 244 5.59 6.73 9.25
C SER A 244 6.81 5.89 9.57
N SER A 245 7.87 5.97 8.75
CA SER A 245 9.17 5.50 9.23
C SER A 245 9.55 6.30 10.48
N ARG A 246 10.09 5.63 11.50
CA ARG A 246 10.51 6.30 12.75
C ARG A 246 11.49 7.44 12.45
N LYS A 247 12.47 7.17 11.58
CA LYS A 247 13.45 8.18 11.15
C LYS A 247 12.79 9.46 10.62
N PHE A 248 11.74 9.35 9.80
CA PHE A 248 11.04 10.52 9.27
C PHE A 248 10.19 11.20 10.35
N ALA A 249 9.50 10.42 11.17
CA ALA A 249 8.66 10.93 12.24
C ALA A 249 9.47 11.77 13.26
N ASP A 250 10.65 11.29 13.62
CA ASP A 250 11.56 11.99 14.55
C ASP A 250 12.18 13.24 13.90
N ALA A 251 12.50 13.19 12.62
CA ALA A 251 13.16 14.28 11.92
C ALA A 251 12.20 15.39 11.42
N GLN A 252 10.93 15.08 11.17
CA GLN A 252 9.97 15.97 10.52
C GLN A 252 8.58 15.95 11.19
N PRO A 253 8.45 16.09 12.51
CA PRO A 253 7.16 16.00 13.20
C PRO A 253 6.16 17.07 12.71
N GLN A 254 6.62 18.29 12.38
CA GLN A 254 5.77 19.36 11.89
C GLN A 254 5.14 19.04 10.50
N VAL A 255 5.87 18.34 9.65
CA VAL A 255 5.34 17.86 8.36
C VAL A 255 4.24 16.83 8.58
N LEU A 256 4.41 15.94 9.56
CA LEU A 256 3.38 14.96 9.92
C LEU A 256 2.13 15.61 10.51
N HIS A 257 2.29 16.62 11.38
CA HIS A 257 1.13 17.37 11.90
C HIS A 257 0.37 18.06 10.75
N THR A 258 1.09 18.72 9.83
CA THR A 258 0.46 19.33 8.65
C THR A 258 -0.30 18.29 7.79
N LEU A 259 0.28 17.11 7.58
CA LEU A 259 -0.35 16.01 6.87
C LEU A 259 -1.64 15.55 7.56
N LEU A 260 -1.60 15.31 8.87
CA LEU A 260 -2.76 14.84 9.65
C LEU A 260 -3.88 15.88 9.70
N ASP A 261 -3.55 17.16 9.77
CA ASP A 261 -4.53 18.25 9.69
C ASP A 261 -5.23 18.27 8.32
N GLU A 262 -4.48 18.16 7.21
CA GLU A 262 -5.06 18.13 5.87
C GLU A 262 -5.92 16.88 5.64
N LEU A 263 -5.47 15.74 6.16
CA LEU A 263 -6.26 14.50 6.13
C LEU A 263 -7.60 14.69 6.85
N ASN A 264 -7.58 15.26 8.06
CA ASN A 264 -8.80 15.48 8.83
C ASN A 264 -9.78 16.41 8.10
N GLN A 265 -9.29 17.45 7.41
CA GLN A 265 -10.13 18.32 6.59
C GLN A 265 -10.73 17.57 5.39
N VAL A 266 -9.93 16.74 4.72
CA VAL A 266 -10.40 15.92 3.61
C VAL A 266 -11.44 14.90 4.05
N ASP A 267 -11.26 14.29 5.21
CA ASP A 267 -12.20 13.34 5.81
C ASP A 267 -13.54 13.98 6.13
N GLN A 268 -13.52 15.15 6.78
CA GLN A 268 -14.75 15.91 7.10
C GLN A 268 -15.50 16.30 5.82
N TRP A 269 -14.78 16.71 4.79
CA TRP A 269 -15.38 17.01 3.51
C TRP A 269 -15.94 15.74 2.84
N GLY A 270 -15.16 14.67 2.76
CA GLY A 270 -15.50 13.41 2.11
C GLY A 270 -16.74 12.76 2.71
N ARG A 271 -16.85 12.75 4.03
CA ARG A 271 -18.01 12.25 4.77
C ARG A 271 -19.33 12.87 4.30
N ASN A 272 -19.31 14.15 3.99
CA ASN A 272 -20.50 14.91 3.60
C ASN A 272 -20.69 15.02 2.09
N ASN A 273 -19.77 14.48 1.28
CA ASN A 273 -19.74 14.67 -0.17
C ASN A 273 -19.39 13.38 -0.92
N ILE A 274 -19.93 12.23 -0.50
CA ILE A 274 -19.57 10.90 -1.04
C ILE A 274 -19.69 10.85 -2.56
N SER A 275 -20.80 11.33 -3.15
CA SER A 275 -20.99 11.33 -4.61
C SER A 275 -19.98 12.22 -5.34
N ALA A 276 -19.61 13.36 -4.76
CA ALA A 276 -18.58 14.22 -5.34
C ALA A 276 -17.18 13.56 -5.27
N VAL A 277 -16.87 12.89 -4.16
CA VAL A 277 -15.64 12.11 -4.03
C VAL A 277 -15.61 10.96 -5.04
N ALA A 278 -16.70 10.21 -5.18
CA ALA A 278 -16.81 9.11 -6.13
C ALA A 278 -16.61 9.59 -7.58
N ALA A 279 -17.24 10.69 -7.97
CA ALA A 279 -17.08 11.29 -9.29
C ALA A 279 -15.64 11.74 -9.55
N GLN A 280 -14.98 12.36 -8.55
CA GLN A 280 -13.58 12.79 -8.65
C GLN A 280 -12.60 11.61 -8.76
N LEU A 281 -12.83 10.53 -8.01
CA LEU A 281 -11.94 9.38 -7.98
C LEU A 281 -12.14 8.41 -9.16
N SER A 282 -13.32 8.36 -9.76
CA SER A 282 -13.68 7.43 -10.83
C SER A 282 -12.64 7.35 -11.95
N PRO A 283 -12.18 8.45 -12.57
CA PRO A 283 -11.15 8.40 -13.61
C PRO A 283 -9.77 8.01 -13.08
N LEU A 284 -9.49 8.21 -11.80
CA LEU A 284 -8.18 7.95 -11.19
C LEU A 284 -7.98 6.48 -10.81
N VAL A 285 -9.07 5.83 -10.34
CA VAL A 285 -9.00 4.44 -9.87
C VAL A 285 -9.54 3.43 -10.88
N GLY A 286 -10.20 3.91 -11.96
CA GLY A 286 -10.72 3.06 -13.04
C GLY A 286 -11.98 2.28 -12.66
N LEU A 287 -12.80 2.82 -11.75
CA LEU A 287 -14.09 2.26 -11.34
C LEU A 287 -15.20 3.29 -11.58
N ASP A 288 -16.42 2.83 -11.87
CA ASP A 288 -17.57 3.71 -12.01
C ASP A 288 -17.95 4.37 -10.68
N ALA A 289 -18.57 5.56 -10.77
CA ALA A 289 -18.92 6.35 -9.59
C ALA A 289 -19.86 5.60 -8.63
N ALA A 290 -20.83 4.83 -9.12
CA ALA A 290 -21.74 4.09 -8.28
C ALA A 290 -21.04 2.94 -7.50
N THR A 291 -20.02 2.33 -8.07
CA THR A 291 -19.15 1.37 -7.37
C THR A 291 -18.37 2.07 -6.26
N LEU A 292 -17.83 3.25 -6.54
CA LEU A 292 -17.09 4.03 -5.54
C LEU A 292 -18.02 4.58 -4.44
N GLU A 293 -19.23 5.03 -4.76
CA GLU A 293 -20.22 5.44 -3.75
C GLU A 293 -20.53 4.31 -2.77
N LEU A 294 -20.70 3.08 -3.28
CA LEU A 294 -20.92 1.91 -2.43
C LEU A 294 -19.72 1.66 -1.50
N ALA A 295 -18.49 1.74 -2.01
CA ALA A 295 -17.27 1.59 -1.22
C ALA A 295 -17.09 2.69 -0.18
N LEU A 296 -17.27 3.96 -0.60
CA LEU A 296 -17.13 5.13 0.25
C LEU A 296 -18.23 5.18 1.34
N GLY A 297 -19.41 4.66 1.07
CA GLY A 297 -20.48 4.53 2.06
C GLY A 297 -20.20 3.55 3.19
N ARG A 298 -19.21 2.66 3.01
CA ARG A 298 -18.71 1.71 4.04
C ARG A 298 -17.45 2.19 4.74
N ALA A 299 -16.79 3.24 4.21
CA ALA A 299 -15.59 3.81 4.80
C ALA A 299 -15.87 4.49 6.14
N ALA A 300 -14.87 4.55 6.99
CA ALA A 300 -14.87 5.41 8.16
C ALA A 300 -14.16 6.73 7.86
N TYR A 301 -14.58 7.78 8.54
CA TYR A 301 -14.05 9.13 8.35
C TYR A 301 -13.67 9.74 9.69
N GLY A 302 -12.54 10.42 9.72
CA GLY A 302 -11.99 11.12 10.87
C GLY A 302 -10.63 10.58 11.27
N VAL A 303 -9.67 11.49 11.39
CA VAL A 303 -8.33 11.17 11.88
C VAL A 303 -8.35 11.18 13.40
N GLN A 304 -7.95 10.09 14.02
CA GLN A 304 -7.93 9.91 15.48
C GLN A 304 -6.50 9.68 15.97
N PRO A 305 -6.15 10.18 17.16
CA PRO A 305 -4.86 9.89 17.77
C PRO A 305 -4.77 8.41 18.17
N ILE A 306 -3.55 7.89 18.18
CA ILE A 306 -3.27 6.54 18.69
C ILE A 306 -3.44 6.52 20.21
N THR A 307 -4.38 5.69 20.67
CA THR A 307 -4.69 5.50 22.09
C THR A 307 -4.19 4.15 22.62
N ASP A 308 -4.16 3.99 23.94
CA ASP A 308 -3.86 2.67 24.54
C ASP A 308 -4.86 1.61 24.12
N ALA A 309 -6.14 1.97 23.99
CA ALA A 309 -7.18 1.07 23.50
C ALA A 309 -6.96 0.63 22.05
N THR A 310 -6.45 1.55 21.21
CA THR A 310 -6.08 1.24 19.82
C THR A 310 -4.92 0.25 19.79
N LEU A 311 -3.86 0.51 20.55
CA LEU A 311 -2.69 -0.38 20.62
C LEU A 311 -3.01 -1.73 21.26
N ALA A 312 -3.88 -1.76 22.28
CA ALA A 312 -4.34 -3.01 22.89
C ALA A 312 -5.09 -3.90 21.89
N TYR A 313 -5.91 -3.32 21.01
CA TYR A 313 -6.55 -4.07 19.94
C TYR A 313 -5.53 -4.59 18.90
N GLN A 314 -4.57 -3.77 18.51
CA GLN A 314 -3.47 -4.20 17.65
C GLN A 314 -2.65 -5.32 18.29
N GLN A 315 -2.45 -5.29 19.60
CA GLN A 315 -1.78 -6.37 20.33
C GLN A 315 -2.56 -7.69 20.22
N GLN A 316 -3.91 -7.66 20.30
CA GLN A 316 -4.74 -8.86 20.11
C GLN A 316 -4.57 -9.48 18.71
N ILE A 317 -4.38 -8.63 17.67
CA ILE A 317 -4.09 -9.10 16.32
C ILE A 317 -2.71 -9.79 16.30
N ALA A 318 -1.69 -9.16 16.88
CA ALA A 318 -0.35 -9.72 16.98
C ALA A 318 -0.34 -11.07 17.72
N ASP A 319 -1.01 -11.16 18.86
CA ASP A 319 -1.12 -12.39 19.64
C ASP A 319 -1.81 -13.49 18.83
N THR A 320 -2.90 -13.17 18.12
CA THR A 320 -3.60 -14.13 17.25
C THR A 320 -2.67 -14.73 16.20
N PHE A 321 -1.87 -13.90 15.50
CA PHE A 321 -0.94 -14.38 14.47
C PHE A 321 0.27 -15.11 15.07
N THR A 322 0.69 -14.76 16.27
CA THR A 322 1.72 -15.49 17.02
C THR A 322 1.25 -16.89 17.38
N ASP A 323 0.05 -17.01 17.94
CA ASP A 323 -0.54 -18.30 18.37
C ASP A 323 -0.74 -19.25 17.17
N LEU A 324 -1.10 -18.69 16.00
CA LEU A 324 -1.20 -19.42 14.74
C LEU A 324 0.15 -19.70 14.08
N LYS A 325 1.27 -19.25 14.67
CA LYS A 325 2.62 -19.37 14.10
C LYS A 325 2.76 -18.76 12.69
N LEU A 326 1.94 -17.75 12.39
CA LEU A 326 1.98 -17.01 11.12
C LEU A 326 2.98 -15.85 11.16
N ILE A 327 3.38 -15.42 12.37
CA ILE A 327 4.54 -14.55 12.61
C ILE A 327 5.54 -15.26 13.54
N PRO A 328 6.86 -14.97 13.40
CA PRO A 328 7.92 -15.79 14.03
C PRO A 328 8.11 -15.56 15.53
N LYS A 329 7.63 -14.42 16.06
CA LYS A 329 7.89 -14.00 17.45
C LYS A 329 6.75 -13.19 18.03
N LYS A 330 6.65 -13.17 19.34
CA LYS A 330 5.78 -12.24 20.07
C LYS A 330 6.24 -10.80 19.84
N LEU A 331 5.30 -9.88 19.77
CA LEU A 331 5.52 -8.46 19.59
C LEU A 331 5.01 -7.67 20.79
N THR A 332 5.64 -6.54 21.05
CA THR A 332 5.09 -5.45 21.86
C THR A 332 4.66 -4.36 20.88
N VAL A 333 3.38 -4.32 20.54
CA VAL A 333 2.88 -3.36 19.53
C VAL A 333 3.11 -1.91 19.96
N ALA A 334 3.07 -1.64 21.26
CA ALA A 334 3.31 -0.31 21.83
C ALA A 334 4.69 0.28 21.50
N ASP A 335 5.70 -0.56 21.17
CA ASP A 335 7.03 -0.09 20.76
C ASP A 335 6.98 0.73 19.45
N ALA A 336 5.92 0.57 18.67
CA ALA A 336 5.68 1.33 17.44
C ALA A 336 4.79 2.57 17.66
N ARG A 337 4.54 3.01 18.89
CA ARG A 337 3.83 4.26 19.16
C ARG A 337 4.68 5.46 18.73
N TRP A 338 4.08 6.43 18.06
CA TRP A 338 4.68 7.72 17.86
C TRP A 338 4.47 8.59 19.12
N ASN A 339 5.55 8.99 19.72
CA ASN A 339 5.54 9.96 20.80
C ASN A 339 5.83 11.32 20.16
N SER A 340 4.77 11.99 19.66
CA SER A 340 4.94 13.35 19.17
C SER A 340 5.42 14.22 20.34
N VAL A 341 6.62 14.77 20.22
CA VAL A 341 7.02 15.87 21.08
C VAL A 341 6.18 17.05 20.63
N GLY A 342 5.17 17.41 21.45
CA GLY A 342 4.28 18.55 21.22
C GLY A 342 5.01 19.88 21.23
#